data_a94e03cc4a75f3be36ea733c8b3afd3e
#
_entry.id   a94e03cc4a75f3be36ea733c8b3afd3e
#
_cell.length_a   1.000
_cell.length_b   1.000
_cell.length_c   1.000
_cell.angle_alpha   90.00
_cell.angle_beta   90.00
_cell.angle_gamma   90.00
#
_symmetry.space_group_name_H-M   'P 1'
#
loop_
_entity.id
_entity.type
_entity.pdbx_description
1 polymer ?
#
loop_
_entity_poly.entity_id
_entity_poly.type
_entity_poly.pdbx_seq_one_letter_code
_entity_poly.pdbx_strand_id
1 'polypeptide(L)'
;MVFFLSACSGDYQPKPKGYNRLFLPQAGYQSTPDSLPFKFSYSRHAKLLDDTSWVSERYWIEIFYPELKANIHITYKQVHGIDELKEFLNDAYVLTSKHQIKAQGIDEIVVTTPSGKKAVIAEVNGEVPSQFQFTITDSTRNFLRGAVYFFTKVNNDSLAPAIDYVKKDAMELINTLEWKTQPVKSQIH
;
A
#
# COMPACT_ATOMS: atom_id res chain seq x y z
N MET A 1 70.46 -23.78 5.24
CA MET A 1 69.63 -23.35 4.11
C MET A 1 68.18 -23.32 4.63
N VAL A 2 67.65 -22.13 4.98
CA VAL A 2 66.32 -21.97 5.62
C VAL A 2 65.37 -21.49 4.52
N PHE A 3 64.34 -22.28 4.21
CA PHE A 3 63.28 -21.90 3.26
C PHE A 3 62.17 -21.15 4.01
N PHE A 4 61.99 -19.87 3.73
CA PHE A 4 60.80 -19.09 4.13
C PHE A 4 59.67 -19.39 3.16
N LEU A 5 58.64 -20.08 3.66
CA LEU A 5 57.36 -20.22 2.97
C LEU A 5 56.52 -18.98 3.28
N SER A 6 56.39 -18.03 2.39
CA SER A 6 55.46 -16.93 2.46
C SER A 6 54.05 -17.45 2.06
N ALA A 7 53.17 -17.61 3.03
CA ALA A 7 51.76 -17.88 2.77
C ALA A 7 51.07 -16.57 2.39
N CYS A 8 50.63 -16.43 1.16
CA CYS A 8 49.70 -15.40 0.77
C CYS A 8 48.32 -15.73 1.36
N SER A 9 47.94 -15.04 2.43
CA SER A 9 46.53 -14.98 2.88
C SER A 9 45.76 -14.05 1.96
N GLY A 10 45.09 -14.60 0.96
CA GLY A 10 44.15 -13.84 0.16
C GLY A 10 42.97 -13.41 1.06
N ASP A 11 42.74 -12.12 1.21
CA ASP A 11 41.55 -11.58 1.87
C ASP A 11 40.29 -12.16 1.22
N TYR A 12 39.62 -13.07 1.92
CA TYR A 12 38.32 -13.59 1.51
C TYR A 12 37.28 -12.48 1.70
N GLN A 13 36.95 -11.76 0.63
CA GLN A 13 35.78 -10.90 0.59
C GLN A 13 34.54 -11.77 0.33
N PRO A 14 33.58 -11.84 1.30
CA PRO A 14 32.33 -12.54 1.05
C PRO A 14 31.63 -11.93 -0.15
N LYS A 15 31.30 -12.76 -1.14
CA LYS A 15 30.48 -12.29 -2.27
C LYS A 15 29.17 -11.70 -1.71
N PRO A 16 28.73 -10.52 -2.19
CA PRO A 16 27.45 -9.96 -1.80
C PRO A 16 26.36 -11.00 -2.05
N LYS A 17 25.44 -11.16 -1.08
CA LYS A 17 24.30 -12.08 -1.19
C LYS A 17 23.59 -11.77 -2.51
N GLY A 18 23.51 -12.74 -3.42
CA GLY A 18 22.75 -12.60 -4.64
C GLY A 18 21.28 -12.37 -4.30
N TYR A 19 20.70 -11.27 -4.76
CA TYR A 19 19.28 -11.01 -4.62
C TYR A 19 18.51 -11.94 -5.56
N ASN A 20 17.38 -12.48 -5.09
CA ASN A 20 16.44 -13.17 -5.98
C ASN A 20 16.01 -12.19 -7.08
N ARG A 21 16.19 -12.60 -8.34
CA ARG A 21 15.75 -11.80 -9.48
C ARG A 21 14.24 -11.73 -9.48
N LEU A 22 13.65 -10.64 -8.98
CA LEU A 22 12.23 -10.38 -9.05
C LEU A 22 11.86 -10.06 -10.51
N PHE A 23 10.89 -10.78 -11.05
CA PHE A 23 10.29 -10.42 -12.33
C PHE A 23 9.22 -9.36 -12.08
N LEU A 24 9.50 -8.14 -12.52
CA LEU A 24 8.55 -7.04 -12.46
C LEU A 24 7.97 -6.85 -13.86
N PRO A 25 6.68 -7.18 -14.08
CA PRO A 25 6.07 -7.02 -15.39
C PRO A 25 5.91 -5.54 -15.74
N GLN A 26 5.78 -5.24 -17.04
CA GLN A 26 5.48 -3.88 -17.47
C GLN A 26 4.14 -3.42 -16.89
N ALA A 27 4.07 -2.18 -16.42
CA ALA A 27 2.86 -1.62 -15.85
C ALA A 27 1.69 -1.67 -16.86
N GLY A 28 0.54 -2.08 -16.38
CA GLY A 28 -0.70 -2.13 -17.14
C GLY A 28 -1.88 -2.14 -16.18
N TYR A 29 -2.91 -1.37 -16.49
CA TYR A 29 -4.00 -1.10 -15.55
C TYR A 29 -5.36 -1.57 -16.08
N GLN A 30 -6.29 -1.79 -15.16
CA GLN A 30 -7.68 -2.13 -15.39
C GLN A 30 -8.55 -1.43 -14.33
N SER A 31 -9.83 -1.25 -14.65
CA SER A 31 -10.76 -0.57 -13.73
C SER A 31 -11.39 -1.55 -12.74
N THR A 32 -11.73 -1.04 -11.55
CA THR A 32 -12.56 -1.76 -10.58
C THR A 32 -13.95 -2.06 -11.13
N PRO A 33 -14.65 -3.12 -10.62
CA PRO A 33 -16.03 -3.44 -10.96
C PRO A 33 -17.00 -2.30 -10.62
N ASP A 34 -18.13 -2.27 -11.36
CA ASP A 34 -19.17 -1.26 -11.13
C ASP A 34 -19.96 -1.44 -9.82
N SER A 35 -19.85 -2.60 -9.17
CA SER A 35 -20.50 -2.90 -7.89
C SER A 35 -19.95 -2.10 -6.70
N LEU A 36 -18.75 -1.53 -6.81
CA LEU A 36 -18.14 -0.73 -5.76
C LEU A 36 -18.63 0.72 -5.79
N PRO A 37 -18.70 1.42 -4.62
CA PRO A 37 -19.13 2.81 -4.53
C PRO A 37 -18.07 3.82 -5.01
N PHE A 38 -16.95 3.32 -5.46
CA PHE A 38 -15.83 4.06 -6.03
C PHE A 38 -15.31 3.36 -7.29
N LYS A 39 -14.52 4.06 -8.06
CA LYS A 39 -13.81 3.55 -9.23
C LYS A 39 -12.37 4.02 -9.19
N PHE A 40 -11.44 3.12 -9.52
CA PHE A 40 -10.03 3.46 -9.74
C PHE A 40 -9.38 2.44 -10.67
N SER A 41 -8.20 2.79 -11.16
CA SER A 41 -7.34 1.89 -11.92
C SER A 41 -6.43 1.10 -10.99
N TYR A 42 -6.30 -0.20 -11.23
CA TYR A 42 -5.37 -1.08 -10.52
C TYR A 42 -4.63 -2.00 -11.48
N SER A 43 -3.53 -2.57 -11.02
CA SER A 43 -2.64 -3.38 -11.87
C SER A 43 -3.36 -4.60 -12.46
N ARG A 44 -3.16 -4.86 -13.76
CA ARG A 44 -3.62 -6.10 -14.43
C ARG A 44 -2.91 -7.35 -13.92
N HIS A 45 -1.78 -7.18 -13.25
CA HIS A 45 -0.99 -8.27 -12.65
C HIS A 45 -1.42 -8.59 -11.23
N ALA A 46 -2.40 -7.86 -10.70
CA ALA A 46 -3.01 -8.09 -9.41
C ALA A 46 -4.43 -8.67 -9.56
N LYS A 47 -4.87 -9.36 -8.51
CA LYS A 47 -6.24 -9.85 -8.36
C LYS A 47 -7.00 -8.96 -7.39
N LEU A 48 -8.21 -8.58 -7.76
CA LEU A 48 -9.13 -7.91 -6.85
C LEU A 48 -9.91 -8.98 -6.09
N LEU A 49 -9.82 -8.96 -4.77
CA LEU A 49 -10.49 -9.92 -3.87
C LEU A 49 -11.32 -9.15 -2.86
N ASP A 50 -12.41 -9.74 -2.40
CA ASP A 50 -13.14 -9.23 -1.24
C ASP A 50 -12.33 -9.51 0.04
N ASP A 51 -12.30 -8.57 0.97
CA ASP A 51 -11.71 -8.82 2.28
C ASP A 51 -12.63 -9.76 3.06
N THR A 52 -12.10 -10.95 3.41
CA THR A 52 -12.82 -11.99 4.15
C THR A 52 -12.44 -12.04 5.62
N SER A 53 -11.73 -11.05 6.14
CA SER A 53 -11.39 -10.97 7.56
C SER A 53 -12.65 -10.84 8.42
N TRP A 54 -12.58 -11.31 9.68
CA TRP A 54 -13.72 -11.26 10.60
C TRP A 54 -14.17 -9.84 10.98
N VAL A 55 -13.34 -8.83 10.70
CA VAL A 55 -13.63 -7.41 10.91
C VAL A 55 -14.03 -6.69 9.62
N SER A 56 -14.06 -7.41 8.49
CA SER A 56 -14.33 -6.77 7.20
C SER A 56 -15.74 -6.20 7.15
N GLU A 57 -15.85 -5.01 6.56
CA GLU A 57 -17.10 -4.36 6.28
C GLU A 57 -17.38 -4.39 4.76
N ARG A 58 -18.57 -4.00 4.38
CA ARG A 58 -18.97 -3.92 2.98
C ARG A 58 -18.03 -3.02 2.19
N TYR A 59 -17.60 -3.48 1.01
CA TYR A 59 -16.69 -2.80 0.09
C TYR A 59 -15.23 -2.72 0.56
N TRP A 60 -14.83 -3.49 1.59
CA TRP A 60 -13.44 -3.71 1.86
C TRP A 60 -12.90 -4.74 0.89
N ILE A 61 -11.77 -4.43 0.26
CA ILE A 61 -11.17 -5.24 -0.79
C ILE A 61 -9.67 -5.33 -0.64
N GLU A 62 -9.10 -6.35 -1.26
CA GLU A 62 -7.66 -6.53 -1.39
C GLU A 62 -7.25 -6.52 -2.85
N ILE A 63 -6.19 -5.79 -3.18
CA ILE A 63 -5.51 -5.87 -4.47
C ILE A 63 -4.28 -6.75 -4.25
N PHE A 64 -4.40 -8.03 -4.58
CA PHE A 64 -3.41 -9.05 -4.30
C PHE A 64 -2.47 -9.27 -5.49
N TYR A 65 -1.16 -9.23 -5.24
CA TYR A 65 -0.07 -9.48 -6.18
C TYR A 65 0.55 -10.85 -5.92
N PRO A 66 0.13 -11.93 -6.63
CA PRO A 66 0.60 -13.29 -6.35
C PRO A 66 2.12 -13.44 -6.48
N GLU A 67 2.69 -12.88 -7.55
CA GLU A 67 4.11 -13.00 -7.89
C GLU A 67 5.02 -12.25 -6.89
N LEU A 68 4.52 -11.16 -6.30
CA LEU A 68 5.27 -10.34 -5.36
C LEU A 68 4.98 -10.69 -3.91
N LYS A 69 4.00 -11.58 -3.66
CA LYS A 69 3.47 -11.88 -2.33
C LYS A 69 3.16 -10.61 -1.54
N ALA A 70 2.48 -9.70 -2.20
CA ALA A 70 2.08 -8.41 -1.65
C ALA A 70 0.59 -8.18 -1.84
N ASN A 71 0.00 -7.30 -1.04
CA ASN A 71 -1.34 -6.80 -1.28
C ASN A 71 -1.46 -5.33 -0.88
N ILE A 72 -2.48 -4.67 -1.44
CA ILE A 72 -2.96 -3.37 -0.97
C ILE A 72 -4.33 -3.64 -0.35
N HIS A 73 -4.44 -3.52 0.96
CA HIS A 73 -5.72 -3.54 1.66
C HIS A 73 -6.42 -2.21 1.47
N ILE A 74 -7.66 -2.24 1.03
CA ILE A 74 -8.50 -1.07 0.84
C ILE A 74 -9.69 -1.16 1.80
N THR A 75 -9.75 -0.22 2.71
CA THR A 75 -10.86 -0.02 3.64
C THR A 75 -11.68 1.16 3.16
N TYR A 76 -12.97 0.95 2.90
CA TYR A 76 -13.91 2.02 2.55
C TYR A 76 -14.92 2.20 3.67
N LYS A 77 -15.20 3.45 3.99
CA LYS A 77 -16.26 3.83 4.95
C LYS A 77 -17.10 4.96 4.38
N GLN A 78 -18.41 4.84 4.56
CA GLN A 78 -19.32 5.92 4.30
C GLN A 78 -19.31 6.87 5.50
N VAL A 79 -19.24 8.17 5.25
CA VAL A 79 -19.19 9.21 6.28
C VAL A 79 -20.58 9.83 6.42
N HIS A 80 -21.08 9.94 7.65
CA HIS A 80 -22.40 10.51 7.94
C HIS A 80 -22.31 11.85 8.69
N GLY A 81 -21.10 12.35 8.95
CA GLY A 81 -20.88 13.63 9.59
C GLY A 81 -19.43 13.90 9.91
N ILE A 82 -19.14 15.13 10.31
CA ILE A 82 -17.76 15.58 10.54
C ILE A 82 -17.09 14.86 11.72
N ASP A 83 -17.85 14.47 12.74
CA ASP A 83 -17.27 13.82 13.92
C ASP A 83 -16.88 12.37 13.60
N GLU A 84 -17.68 11.65 12.81
CA GLU A 84 -17.34 10.33 12.30
C GLU A 84 -16.12 10.38 11.37
N LEU A 85 -16.01 11.40 10.51
CA LEU A 85 -14.81 11.60 9.70
C LEU A 85 -13.56 11.81 10.53
N LYS A 86 -13.65 12.60 11.61
CA LYS A 86 -12.53 12.80 12.54
C LYS A 86 -12.12 11.50 13.21
N GLU A 87 -13.08 10.66 13.60
CA GLU A 87 -12.80 9.33 14.14
C GLU A 87 -12.04 8.45 13.15
N PHE A 88 -12.52 8.35 11.90
CA PHE A 88 -11.82 7.56 10.86
C PHE A 88 -10.41 8.07 10.54
N LEU A 89 -10.22 9.39 10.53
CA LEU A 89 -8.90 9.99 10.33
C LEU A 89 -7.97 9.70 11.53
N ASN A 90 -8.50 9.77 12.75
CA ASN A 90 -7.74 9.42 13.96
C ASN A 90 -7.37 7.93 13.98
N ASP A 91 -8.29 7.04 13.61
CA ASP A 91 -8.02 5.61 13.52
C ASP A 91 -6.93 5.30 12.49
N ALA A 92 -6.99 5.95 11.32
CA ALA A 92 -5.96 5.82 10.31
C ALA A 92 -4.59 6.27 10.83
N TYR A 93 -4.52 7.40 11.53
CA TYR A 93 -3.31 7.90 12.17
C TYR A 93 -2.77 6.92 13.23
N VAL A 94 -3.63 6.42 14.11
CA VAL A 94 -3.25 5.43 15.15
C VAL A 94 -2.72 4.14 14.51
N LEU A 95 -3.37 3.65 13.43
CA LEU A 95 -2.90 2.46 12.71
C LEU A 95 -1.53 2.67 12.07
N THR A 96 -1.29 3.84 11.48
CA THR A 96 0.02 4.20 10.91
C THR A 96 1.07 4.29 12.02
N SER A 97 0.74 4.95 13.14
CA SER A 97 1.64 5.15 14.27
C SER A 97 2.04 3.84 14.99
N LYS A 98 1.21 2.79 14.94
CA LYS A 98 1.59 1.46 15.50
C LYS A 98 2.85 0.87 14.85
N HIS A 99 3.20 1.29 13.65
CA HIS A 99 4.43 0.88 12.98
C HIS A 99 5.68 1.62 13.51
N GLN A 100 5.52 2.72 14.25
CA GLN A 100 6.64 3.53 14.78
C GLN A 100 7.60 2.73 15.68
N ILE A 101 7.13 1.68 16.36
CA ILE A 101 7.97 0.86 17.28
C ILE A 101 9.15 0.22 16.53
N LYS A 102 9.00 -0.05 15.20
CA LYS A 102 10.03 -0.65 14.35
C LYS A 102 10.46 0.28 13.21
N ALA A 103 9.83 1.45 13.09
CA ALA A 103 10.13 2.42 12.05
C ALA A 103 11.34 3.27 12.45
N GLN A 104 12.14 3.62 11.45
CA GLN A 104 13.21 4.62 11.58
C GLN A 104 12.68 6.05 11.39
N GLY A 105 11.48 6.19 10.85
CA GLY A 105 10.77 7.44 10.63
C GLY A 105 9.45 7.20 9.87
N ILE A 106 8.55 8.18 9.96
CA ILE A 106 7.32 8.25 9.15
C ILE A 106 7.32 9.62 8.48
N ASP A 107 7.25 9.62 7.15
CA ASP A 107 7.12 10.81 6.33
C ASP A 107 5.69 10.90 5.84
N GLU A 108 4.98 11.96 6.22
CA GLU A 108 3.62 12.22 5.76
C GLU A 108 3.60 13.40 4.80
N ILE A 109 2.98 13.20 3.65
CA ILE A 109 2.77 14.24 2.64
C ILE A 109 1.29 14.31 2.24
N VAL A 110 0.83 15.52 1.95
CA VAL A 110 -0.48 15.76 1.36
C VAL A 110 -0.29 16.00 -0.13
N VAL A 111 -0.92 15.14 -0.94
CA VAL A 111 -0.91 15.29 -2.40
C VAL A 111 -2.29 15.69 -2.91
N THR A 112 -2.32 16.46 -3.98
CA THR A 112 -3.56 16.75 -4.70
C THR A 112 -3.58 15.92 -5.98
N THR A 113 -4.60 15.09 -6.13
CA THR A 113 -4.77 14.24 -7.32
C THR A 113 -5.13 15.09 -8.56
N PRO A 114 -4.97 14.55 -9.78
CA PRO A 114 -5.40 15.23 -11.01
C PRO A 114 -6.88 15.63 -11.00
N SER A 115 -7.72 14.87 -10.28
CA SER A 115 -9.16 15.15 -10.10
C SER A 115 -9.46 16.13 -8.94
N GLY A 116 -8.43 16.76 -8.35
CA GLY A 116 -8.55 17.75 -7.28
C GLY A 116 -8.83 17.19 -5.89
N LYS A 117 -8.78 15.86 -5.69
CA LYS A 117 -8.94 15.25 -4.37
C LYS A 117 -7.64 15.37 -3.57
N LYS A 118 -7.76 15.50 -2.26
CA LYS A 118 -6.60 15.47 -1.36
C LYS A 118 -6.42 14.06 -0.81
N ALA A 119 -5.20 13.55 -0.90
CA ALA A 119 -4.78 12.31 -0.25
C ALA A 119 -3.64 12.62 0.72
N VAL A 120 -3.68 11.97 1.88
CA VAL A 120 -2.55 11.92 2.81
C VAL A 120 -1.83 10.61 2.56
N ILE A 121 -0.53 10.68 2.29
CA ILE A 121 0.34 9.52 2.07
C ILE A 121 1.32 9.47 3.22
N ALA A 122 1.45 8.31 3.86
CA ALA A 122 2.43 8.02 4.88
C ALA A 122 3.42 6.97 4.37
N GLU A 123 4.69 7.34 4.30
CA GLU A 123 5.80 6.42 4.03
C GLU A 123 6.49 6.08 5.34
N VAL A 124 6.51 4.80 5.68
CA VAL A 124 7.11 4.29 6.91
C VAL A 124 8.45 3.66 6.59
N ASN A 125 9.52 4.32 7.02
CA ASN A 125 10.88 3.88 6.80
C ASN A 125 11.27 2.80 7.82
N GLY A 126 12.01 1.78 7.40
CA GLY A 126 12.48 0.70 8.26
C GLY A 126 11.88 -0.67 7.92
N GLU A 127 12.23 -1.68 8.72
CA GLU A 127 11.73 -3.05 8.55
C GLU A 127 10.32 -3.23 9.12
N VAL A 128 9.35 -2.60 8.45
CA VAL A 128 7.93 -2.61 8.86
C VAL A 128 7.07 -3.40 7.88
N PRO A 129 5.97 -4.02 8.35
CA PRO A 129 5.07 -4.79 7.48
C PRO A 129 4.37 -3.96 6.42
N SER A 130 4.09 -2.68 6.70
CA SER A 130 3.43 -1.76 5.79
C SER A 130 4.24 -0.48 5.66
N GLN A 131 4.92 -0.33 4.53
CA GLN A 131 5.81 0.81 4.26
C GLN A 131 5.12 1.97 3.54
N PHE A 132 3.94 1.73 2.99
CA PHE A 132 3.19 2.73 2.26
C PHE A 132 1.71 2.65 2.63
N GLN A 133 1.18 3.74 3.13
CA GLN A 133 -0.22 3.87 3.50
C GLN A 133 -0.77 5.19 2.98
N PHE A 134 -2.07 5.24 2.75
CA PHE A 134 -2.71 6.47 2.30
C PHE A 134 -4.16 6.55 2.77
N THR A 135 -4.67 7.78 2.86
CA THR A 135 -6.08 8.06 3.10
C THR A 135 -6.57 9.09 2.09
N ILE A 136 -7.79 8.91 1.60
CA ILE A 136 -8.46 9.84 0.69
C ILE A 136 -9.90 10.02 1.16
N THR A 137 -10.35 11.26 1.18
CA THR A 137 -11.75 11.60 1.52
C THR A 137 -12.23 12.76 0.67
N ASP A 138 -13.54 12.83 0.46
CA ASP A 138 -14.21 14.02 -0.07
C ASP A 138 -14.69 14.97 1.04
N SER A 139 -14.31 14.68 2.29
CA SER A 139 -14.66 15.41 3.51
C SER A 139 -16.15 15.45 3.84
N THR A 140 -16.99 14.71 3.12
CA THR A 140 -18.45 14.76 3.27
C THR A 140 -19.12 13.39 3.41
N ARG A 141 -18.80 12.45 2.52
CA ARG A 141 -19.51 11.17 2.41
C ARG A 141 -18.62 9.95 2.29
N ASN A 142 -17.39 10.13 1.83
CA ASN A 142 -16.54 9.02 1.47
C ASN A 142 -15.18 9.12 2.17
N PHE A 143 -14.77 8.02 2.76
CA PHE A 143 -13.44 7.82 3.32
C PHE A 143 -12.88 6.50 2.80
N LEU A 144 -11.64 6.53 2.31
CA LEU A 144 -10.92 5.36 1.86
C LEU A 144 -9.51 5.39 2.44
N ARG A 145 -9.10 4.26 3.02
CA ARG A 145 -7.73 4.03 3.46
C ARG A 145 -7.13 2.87 2.66
N GLY A 146 -5.89 3.00 2.26
CA GLY A 146 -5.10 1.94 1.66
C GLY A 146 -3.82 1.69 2.45
N ALA A 147 -3.39 0.42 2.51
CA ALA A 147 -2.13 0.04 3.14
C ALA A 147 -1.49 -1.11 2.36
N VAL A 148 -0.23 -0.95 2.00
CA VAL A 148 0.56 -1.95 1.26
C VAL A 148 1.23 -2.89 2.24
N TYR A 149 1.05 -4.21 2.06
CA TYR A 149 1.67 -5.25 2.87
C TYR A 149 2.45 -6.24 2.00
N PHE A 150 3.57 -6.73 2.55
CA PHE A 150 4.35 -7.83 1.97
C PHE A 150 4.33 -9.02 2.92
N PHE A 151 3.98 -10.22 2.41
CA PHE A 151 3.89 -11.47 3.22
C PHE A 151 5.24 -12.16 3.44
N THR A 152 6.33 -11.62 2.94
CA THR A 152 7.68 -12.12 3.17
C THR A 152 8.32 -11.41 4.35
N LYS A 153 9.31 -12.06 4.99
CA LYS A 153 10.16 -11.36 5.96
C LYS A 153 10.76 -10.14 5.29
N VAL A 154 10.49 -8.99 5.89
CA VAL A 154 10.94 -7.70 5.34
C VAL A 154 12.45 -7.66 5.38
N ASN A 155 13.08 -7.90 4.24
CA ASN A 155 14.48 -7.59 3.99
C ASN A 155 14.45 -6.50 2.92
N ASN A 156 14.41 -5.25 3.36
CA ASN A 156 14.12 -4.09 2.53
C ASN A 156 15.01 -4.00 1.29
N ASP A 157 16.28 -4.32 1.41
CA ASP A 157 17.22 -4.24 0.29
C ASP A 157 16.86 -5.20 -0.86
N SER A 158 16.35 -6.39 -0.54
CA SER A 158 15.96 -7.37 -1.56
C SER A 158 14.55 -7.15 -2.10
N LEU A 159 13.68 -6.47 -1.35
CA LEU A 159 12.29 -6.18 -1.72
C LEU A 159 12.11 -4.78 -2.31
N ALA A 160 13.10 -3.88 -2.21
CA ALA A 160 12.98 -2.50 -2.66
C ALA A 160 12.37 -2.35 -4.07
N PRO A 161 12.77 -3.13 -5.10
CA PRO A 161 12.17 -3.02 -6.42
C PRO A 161 10.68 -3.41 -6.45
N ALA A 162 10.27 -4.41 -5.64
CA ALA A 162 8.87 -4.81 -5.53
C ALA A 162 8.04 -3.76 -4.76
N ILE A 163 8.62 -3.20 -3.71
CA ILE A 163 8.01 -2.12 -2.94
C ILE A 163 7.75 -0.92 -3.85
N ASP A 164 8.75 -0.48 -4.61
CA ASP A 164 8.61 0.64 -5.55
C ASP A 164 7.58 0.36 -6.65
N TYR A 165 7.51 -0.90 -7.13
CA TYR A 165 6.52 -1.31 -8.11
C TYR A 165 5.10 -1.17 -7.55
N VAL A 166 4.82 -1.75 -6.38
CA VAL A 166 3.49 -1.70 -5.76
C VAL A 166 3.14 -0.28 -5.31
N LYS A 167 4.12 0.53 -4.86
CA LYS A 167 3.91 1.96 -4.56
C LYS A 167 3.46 2.74 -5.80
N LYS A 168 4.06 2.51 -6.97
CA LYS A 168 3.63 3.14 -8.23
C LYS A 168 2.20 2.76 -8.58
N ASP A 169 1.82 1.50 -8.41
CA ASP A 169 0.46 1.04 -8.65
C ASP A 169 -0.52 1.66 -7.64
N ALA A 170 -0.13 1.81 -6.36
CA ALA A 170 -0.92 2.52 -5.36
C ALA A 170 -1.08 4.02 -5.71
N MET A 171 -0.05 4.66 -6.25
CA MET A 171 -0.15 6.05 -6.73
C MET A 171 -1.08 6.18 -7.93
N GLU A 172 -1.10 5.20 -8.85
CA GLU A 172 -2.06 5.17 -9.95
C GLU A 172 -3.51 5.06 -9.44
N LEU A 173 -3.73 4.19 -8.44
CA LEU A 173 -5.01 4.08 -7.76
C LEU A 173 -5.43 5.44 -7.16
N ILE A 174 -4.54 6.09 -6.41
CA ILE A 174 -4.78 7.41 -5.80
C ILE A 174 -5.16 8.45 -6.86
N ASN A 175 -4.43 8.50 -7.96
CA ASN A 175 -4.60 9.48 -9.02
C ASN A 175 -5.89 9.28 -9.82
N THR A 176 -6.35 8.04 -9.94
CA THR A 176 -7.52 7.67 -10.75
C THR A 176 -8.79 7.45 -9.92
N LEU A 177 -8.72 7.61 -8.58
CA LEU A 177 -9.89 7.41 -7.74
C LEU A 177 -11.01 8.39 -8.06
N GLU A 178 -12.19 7.85 -8.26
CA GLU A 178 -13.45 8.57 -8.43
C GLU A 178 -14.51 8.01 -7.48
N TRP A 179 -15.26 8.89 -6.82
CA TRP A 179 -16.43 8.48 -6.04
C TRP A 179 -17.64 8.34 -6.95
N LYS A 180 -18.35 7.24 -6.83
CA LYS A 180 -19.62 7.09 -7.56
C LYS A 180 -20.73 7.78 -6.77
N THR A 181 -21.56 8.54 -7.48
CA THR A 181 -22.78 9.09 -6.90
C THR A 181 -23.70 7.92 -6.57
N GLN A 182 -23.90 7.64 -5.29
CA GLN A 182 -24.90 6.65 -4.86
C GLN A 182 -26.27 7.19 -5.24
N PRO A 183 -27.12 6.41 -5.93
CA PRO A 183 -28.50 6.83 -6.12
C PRO A 183 -29.13 7.03 -4.73
N VAL A 184 -29.67 8.23 -4.49
CA VAL A 184 -30.44 8.51 -3.28
C VAL A 184 -31.56 7.48 -3.24
N LYS A 185 -31.50 6.53 -2.30
CA LYS A 185 -32.64 5.67 -2.03
C LYS A 185 -33.75 6.61 -1.57
N SER A 186 -34.70 6.89 -2.45
CA SER A 186 -35.95 7.53 -2.07
C SER A 186 -36.55 6.65 -0.97
N GLN A 187 -36.59 7.15 0.25
CA GLN A 187 -37.38 6.55 1.33
C GLN A 187 -38.83 6.71 0.88
N ILE A 188 -39.39 5.63 0.33
CA ILE A 188 -40.82 5.49 0.16
C ILE A 188 -41.33 5.23 1.56
N HIS A 189 -42.01 6.21 2.13
CA HIS A 189 -42.77 6.12 3.37
C HIS A 189 -44.00 5.24 3.18
#